data_cb257d09e44b4c3a7f5a2e203f1b1c68
#
_entry.id   cb257d09e44b4c3a7f5a2e203f1b1c68
#
_cell.length_a   1.000
_cell.length_b   1.000
_cell.length_c   1.000
_cell.angle_alpha   90.00
_cell.angle_beta   90.00
_cell.angle_gamma   90.00
#
_symmetry.space_group_name_H-M   'P 1'
#
loop_
_entity.id
_entity.type
_entity.pdbx_description
1 polymer ?
#
loop_
_entity_poly.entity_id
_entity_poly.type
_entity_poly.pdbx_seq_one_letter_code
_entity_poly.pdbx_strand_id
1 'polypeptide(L)'
;MAQFSTESVAATSDSFDPKAFHVVPARTFEDLRVGEVFRAPSRTLTDAHAAAFQAVSADNHPVHYDAEWARRHGHAAPVVHGLQVLAFTAPGATLFPHFIGEVFIAFLELSCVFLKEVHSGDTLYPALTITGLDHQGDDGVVITEATIHNQRGVLVLSGQHKYLLRRQRSEGESSGPGNGV
;
A
#
# COMPACT_ATOMS: atom_id res chain seq x y z
N MET A 1 -23.15 -2.19 -36.12
CA MET A 1 -23.68 -2.66 -34.85
C MET A 1 -23.31 -4.13 -34.73
N ALA A 2 -22.36 -4.46 -33.87
CA ALA A 2 -21.99 -5.85 -33.60
C ALA A 2 -23.05 -6.45 -32.67
N GLN A 3 -23.72 -7.51 -33.11
CA GLN A 3 -24.60 -8.32 -32.24
C GLN A 3 -23.73 -9.12 -31.28
N PHE A 4 -23.79 -8.81 -30.00
CA PHE A 4 -23.26 -9.68 -28.96
C PHE A 4 -24.23 -10.85 -28.82
N SER A 5 -23.78 -12.05 -29.19
CA SER A 5 -24.47 -13.30 -28.89
C SER A 5 -24.39 -13.53 -27.39
N THR A 6 -25.51 -13.49 -26.70
CA THR A 6 -25.62 -13.96 -25.32
C THR A 6 -25.72 -15.50 -25.35
N GLU A 7 -24.61 -16.19 -25.55
CA GLU A 7 -24.55 -17.59 -25.15
C GLU A 7 -24.68 -17.65 -23.62
N SER A 8 -25.73 -18.28 -23.17
CA SER A 8 -25.98 -18.60 -21.78
C SER A 8 -24.79 -19.41 -21.25
N VAL A 9 -23.94 -18.78 -20.47
CA VAL A 9 -22.97 -19.50 -19.64
C VAL A 9 -23.79 -20.30 -18.65
N ALA A 10 -23.92 -21.63 -18.89
CA ALA A 10 -24.51 -22.53 -17.93
C ALA A 10 -23.77 -22.35 -16.61
N ALA A 11 -24.48 -21.89 -15.58
CA ALA A 11 -23.95 -21.85 -14.24
C ALA A 11 -23.62 -23.29 -13.85
N THR A 12 -22.34 -23.66 -13.89
CA THR A 12 -21.89 -24.87 -13.26
C THR A 12 -22.24 -24.72 -11.78
N SER A 13 -22.95 -25.70 -11.23
CA SER A 13 -23.34 -25.76 -9.82
C SER A 13 -22.11 -26.07 -8.96
N ASP A 14 -21.04 -25.31 -9.10
CA ASP A 14 -19.96 -25.35 -8.15
C ASP A 14 -20.49 -24.73 -6.86
N SER A 15 -20.52 -25.54 -5.81
CA SER A 15 -20.86 -25.09 -4.48
C SER A 15 -19.84 -24.05 -4.05
N PHE A 16 -20.19 -22.76 -4.14
CA PHE A 16 -19.36 -21.67 -3.67
C PHE A 16 -19.12 -21.81 -2.17
N ASP A 17 -17.86 -21.98 -1.77
CA ASP A 17 -17.45 -21.97 -0.37
C ASP A 17 -16.82 -20.62 -0.03
N PRO A 18 -17.51 -19.77 0.76
CA PRO A 18 -16.96 -18.47 1.15
C PRO A 18 -15.67 -18.59 1.98
N LYS A 19 -15.42 -19.74 2.63
CA LYS A 19 -14.18 -19.96 3.41
C LYS A 19 -12.97 -20.23 2.52
N ALA A 20 -13.20 -20.70 1.28
CA ALA A 20 -12.16 -20.94 0.29
C ALA A 20 -11.98 -19.75 -0.67
N PHE A 21 -12.71 -18.63 -0.44
CA PHE A 21 -12.61 -17.46 -1.29
C PHE A 21 -11.34 -16.66 -1.04
N HIS A 22 -10.49 -16.58 -2.05
CA HIS A 22 -9.28 -15.75 -2.05
C HIS A 22 -9.28 -14.83 -3.28
N VAL A 23 -8.91 -13.56 -3.11
CA VAL A 23 -8.74 -12.61 -4.22
C VAL A 23 -7.55 -13.01 -5.11
N VAL A 24 -6.52 -13.56 -4.49
CA VAL A 24 -5.30 -14.09 -5.12
C VAL A 24 -4.85 -15.32 -4.32
N PRO A 25 -4.04 -16.24 -4.91
CA PRO A 25 -3.47 -17.35 -4.14
C PRO A 25 -2.70 -16.85 -2.93
N ALA A 26 -2.93 -17.46 -1.76
CA ALA A 26 -2.20 -17.14 -0.54
C ALA A 26 -0.71 -17.48 -0.70
N ARG A 27 0.15 -16.68 -0.09
CA ARG A 27 1.60 -16.86 -0.08
C ARG A 27 2.11 -16.81 1.35
N THR A 28 3.17 -17.56 1.60
CA THR A 28 3.89 -17.56 2.88
C THR A 28 5.04 -16.54 2.85
N PHE A 29 5.71 -16.34 3.97
CA PHE A 29 6.91 -15.51 4.02
C PHE A 29 8.00 -16.05 3.07
N GLU A 30 8.13 -17.38 2.97
CA GLU A 30 9.13 -18.07 2.16
C GLU A 30 8.90 -17.93 0.66
N ASP A 31 7.69 -17.59 0.24
CA ASP A 31 7.33 -17.36 -1.16
C ASP A 31 7.69 -15.94 -1.66
N LEU A 32 7.99 -15.04 -0.72
CA LEU A 32 8.32 -13.66 -1.04
C LEU A 32 9.77 -13.53 -1.54
N ARG A 33 10.03 -12.55 -2.39
CA ARG A 33 11.36 -12.29 -2.95
C ARG A 33 11.69 -10.80 -2.89
N VAL A 34 12.93 -10.50 -2.53
CA VAL A 34 13.47 -9.14 -2.65
C VAL A 34 13.43 -8.71 -4.12
N GLY A 35 12.98 -7.48 -4.35
CA GLY A 35 12.78 -6.91 -5.68
C GLY A 35 11.35 -7.06 -6.24
N GLU A 36 10.47 -7.82 -5.58
CA GLU A 36 9.06 -7.87 -5.99
C GLU A 36 8.38 -6.51 -5.79
N VAL A 37 7.53 -6.12 -6.76
CA VAL A 37 6.86 -4.83 -6.78
C VAL A 37 5.34 -5.02 -6.80
N PHE A 38 4.67 -4.43 -5.82
CA PHE A 38 3.21 -4.40 -5.69
C PHE A 38 2.72 -2.98 -5.98
N ARG A 39 2.08 -2.79 -7.12
CA ARG A 39 1.53 -1.49 -7.53
C ARG A 39 0.10 -1.34 -7.05
N ALA A 40 -0.24 -0.14 -6.59
CA ALA A 40 -1.62 0.26 -6.39
C ALA A 40 -2.18 0.89 -7.68
N PRO A 41 -3.50 0.85 -7.90
CA PRO A 41 -4.12 1.62 -8.96
C PRO A 41 -3.80 3.11 -8.81
N SER A 42 -3.48 3.75 -9.92
CA SER A 42 -3.28 5.21 -9.94
C SER A 42 -4.58 5.94 -9.61
N ARG A 43 -4.46 7.12 -8.99
CA ARG A 43 -5.62 7.94 -8.66
C ARG A 43 -5.29 9.42 -8.83
N THR A 44 -6.17 10.15 -9.52
CA THR A 44 -6.11 11.61 -9.57
C THR A 44 -6.72 12.19 -8.31
N LEU A 45 -5.97 13.04 -7.62
CA LEU A 45 -6.45 13.81 -6.49
C LEU A 45 -7.37 14.94 -6.97
N THR A 46 -8.41 15.19 -6.22
CA THR A 46 -9.37 16.27 -6.46
C THR A 46 -9.58 17.07 -5.18
N ASP A 47 -10.19 18.23 -5.28
CA ASP A 47 -10.56 19.05 -4.13
C ASP A 47 -11.49 18.31 -3.16
N ALA A 48 -12.34 17.41 -3.69
CA ALA A 48 -13.19 16.57 -2.84
C ALA A 48 -12.36 15.62 -1.93
N HIS A 49 -11.26 15.07 -2.44
CA HIS A 49 -10.35 14.26 -1.62
C HIS A 49 -9.65 15.11 -0.56
N ALA A 50 -9.22 16.33 -0.90
CA ALA A 50 -8.59 17.24 0.05
C ALA A 50 -9.58 17.64 1.16
N ALA A 51 -10.81 18.00 0.81
CA ALA A 51 -11.85 18.34 1.79
C ALA A 51 -12.21 17.17 2.72
N ALA A 52 -12.32 15.95 2.17
CA ALA A 52 -12.59 14.77 2.98
C ALA A 52 -11.45 14.47 3.97
N PHE A 53 -10.19 14.61 3.53
CA PHE A 53 -9.04 14.41 4.43
C PHE A 53 -8.97 15.50 5.51
N GLN A 54 -9.21 16.75 5.15
CA GLN A 54 -9.27 17.87 6.10
C GLN A 54 -10.32 17.62 7.19
N ALA A 55 -11.51 17.15 6.81
CA ALA A 55 -12.58 16.85 7.76
C ALA A 55 -12.22 15.74 8.76
N VAL A 56 -11.42 14.74 8.31
CA VAL A 56 -10.98 13.62 9.17
C VAL A 56 -9.77 14.00 10.01
N SER A 57 -8.81 14.72 9.45
CA SER A 57 -7.55 15.05 10.13
C SER A 57 -7.66 16.27 11.05
N ALA A 58 -8.66 17.12 10.84
CA ALA A 58 -8.78 18.46 11.43
C ALA A 58 -7.56 19.37 11.14
N ASP A 59 -6.73 19.05 10.15
CA ASP A 59 -5.62 19.88 9.73
C ASP A 59 -6.12 21.02 8.83
N ASN A 60 -6.35 22.15 9.46
CA ASN A 60 -6.93 23.36 8.86
C ASN A 60 -5.88 24.43 8.55
N HIS A 61 -4.61 24.05 8.33
CA HIS A 61 -3.61 25.04 7.94
C HIS A 61 -3.92 25.61 6.55
N PRO A 62 -3.91 26.97 6.37
CA PRO A 62 -4.33 27.61 5.12
C PRO A 62 -3.56 27.17 3.88
N VAL A 63 -2.35 26.60 4.00
CA VAL A 63 -1.59 26.05 2.87
C VAL A 63 -2.38 24.99 2.09
N HIS A 64 -3.35 24.35 2.71
CA HIS A 64 -4.12 23.24 2.13
C HIS A 64 -5.42 23.67 1.46
N TYR A 65 -5.93 24.89 1.73
CA TYR A 65 -7.27 25.29 1.23
C TYR A 65 -7.40 26.76 0.85
N ASP A 66 -6.44 27.65 1.22
CA ASP A 66 -6.48 29.06 0.85
C ASP A 66 -5.49 29.33 -0.29
N ALA A 67 -6.03 29.48 -1.50
CA ALA A 67 -5.21 29.70 -2.69
C ALA A 67 -4.45 31.05 -2.67
N GLU A 68 -5.02 32.07 -2.03
CA GLU A 68 -4.36 33.37 -1.91
C GLU A 68 -3.22 33.31 -0.91
N TRP A 69 -3.43 32.59 0.21
CA TRP A 69 -2.40 32.35 1.20
C TRP A 69 -1.25 31.54 0.58
N ALA A 70 -1.56 30.44 -0.12
CA ALA A 70 -0.57 29.58 -0.77
C ALA A 70 0.30 30.38 -1.75
N ARG A 71 -0.29 31.18 -2.64
CA ARG A 71 0.46 32.02 -3.60
C ARG A 71 1.37 33.05 -2.93
N ARG A 72 0.89 33.71 -1.88
CA ARG A 72 1.71 34.68 -1.12
C ARG A 72 2.92 34.01 -0.44
N HIS A 73 2.88 32.72 -0.17
CA HIS A 73 3.95 31.96 0.45
C HIS A 73 4.79 31.13 -0.53
N GLY A 74 4.62 31.36 -1.85
CA GLY A 74 5.47 30.78 -2.89
C GLY A 74 5.00 29.44 -3.45
N HIS A 75 3.81 28.96 -3.08
CA HIS A 75 3.21 27.77 -3.65
C HIS A 75 2.39 28.10 -4.89
N ALA A 76 2.42 27.24 -5.90
CA ALA A 76 1.65 27.44 -7.14
C ALA A 76 0.12 27.35 -6.92
N ALA A 77 -0.30 26.54 -5.97
CA ALA A 77 -1.70 26.28 -5.58
C ALA A 77 -1.72 25.71 -4.15
N PRO A 78 -2.90 25.53 -3.54
CA PRO A 78 -2.98 24.78 -2.29
C PRO A 78 -2.30 23.42 -2.39
N VAL A 79 -1.50 23.09 -1.36
CA VAL A 79 -0.74 21.84 -1.29
C VAL A 79 -1.61 20.77 -0.65
N VAL A 80 -1.64 19.59 -1.23
CA VAL A 80 -2.33 18.43 -0.62
C VAL A 80 -1.64 18.04 0.69
N HIS A 81 -2.41 17.68 1.71
CA HIS A 81 -1.88 17.24 3.01
C HIS A 81 -0.85 16.11 2.84
N GLY A 82 0.31 16.25 3.44
CA GLY A 82 1.37 15.23 3.33
C GLY A 82 0.89 13.86 3.83
N LEU A 83 0.16 13.80 4.94
CA LEU A 83 -0.42 12.56 5.48
C LEU A 83 -1.47 11.96 4.55
N GLN A 84 -2.19 12.77 3.75
CA GLN A 84 -3.09 12.28 2.71
C GLN A 84 -2.29 11.60 1.58
N VAL A 85 -1.19 12.22 1.14
CA VAL A 85 -0.29 11.61 0.15
C VAL A 85 0.26 10.30 0.68
N LEU A 86 0.72 10.28 1.94
CA LEU A 86 1.20 9.06 2.60
C LEU A 86 0.15 7.96 2.63
N ALA A 87 -1.13 8.27 2.84
CA ALA A 87 -2.20 7.29 2.88
C ALA A 87 -2.34 6.48 1.57
N PHE A 88 -1.83 6.98 0.44
CA PHE A 88 -1.78 6.24 -0.83
C PHE A 88 -0.78 5.07 -0.82
N THR A 89 0.12 5.01 0.16
CA THR A 89 1.02 3.87 0.36
C THR A 89 0.42 2.80 1.27
N ALA A 90 -0.83 2.98 1.75
CA ALA A 90 -1.48 2.00 2.59
C ALA A 90 -1.41 0.61 1.93
N PRO A 91 -1.01 -0.43 2.66
CA PRO A 91 -0.82 -1.77 2.07
C PRO A 91 -2.06 -2.26 1.32
N GLY A 92 -3.24 -2.01 1.87
CA GLY A 92 -4.53 -2.40 1.30
C GLY A 92 -4.88 -1.72 -0.03
N ALA A 93 -4.12 -0.70 -0.45
CA ALA A 93 -4.26 -0.12 -1.79
C ALA A 93 -3.65 -1.02 -2.87
N THR A 94 -2.80 -1.99 -2.50
CA THR A 94 -2.16 -2.98 -3.38
C THR A 94 -2.75 -4.38 -3.16
N LEU A 95 -2.31 -5.36 -3.97
CA LEU A 95 -2.64 -6.77 -3.72
C LEU A 95 -1.76 -7.42 -2.64
N PHE A 96 -0.73 -6.74 -2.15
CA PHE A 96 0.22 -7.31 -1.18
C PHE A 96 -0.46 -7.94 0.04
N PRO A 97 -1.39 -7.26 0.76
CA PRO A 97 -2.05 -7.86 1.92
C PRO A 97 -2.91 -9.07 1.58
N HIS A 98 -3.44 -9.14 0.36
CA HIS A 98 -4.23 -10.30 -0.07
C HIS A 98 -3.36 -11.54 -0.30
N PHE A 99 -2.11 -11.36 -0.75
CA PHE A 99 -1.16 -12.48 -0.86
C PHE A 99 -0.75 -13.04 0.49
N ILE A 100 -0.55 -12.18 1.50
CA ILE A 100 0.02 -12.56 2.80
C ILE A 100 -1.00 -12.65 3.94
N GLY A 101 -2.31 -12.48 3.64
CA GLY A 101 -3.35 -12.35 4.67
C GLY A 101 -3.37 -13.47 5.70
N GLU A 102 -3.09 -14.70 5.28
CA GLU A 102 -3.09 -15.89 6.15
C GLU A 102 -1.89 -15.92 7.14
N VAL A 103 -0.81 -15.24 6.80
CA VAL A 103 0.42 -15.22 7.62
C VAL A 103 0.72 -13.85 8.21
N PHE A 104 -0.08 -12.83 7.91
CA PHE A 104 0.11 -11.48 8.40
C PHE A 104 -0.17 -11.39 9.90
N ILE A 105 0.77 -10.82 10.66
CA ILE A 105 0.64 -10.62 12.11
C ILE A 105 0.44 -9.14 12.42
N ALA A 106 1.35 -8.26 11.93
CA ALA A 106 1.31 -6.85 12.27
C ALA A 106 1.99 -5.95 11.23
N PHE A 107 1.54 -4.69 11.17
CA PHE A 107 2.26 -3.59 10.54
C PHE A 107 3.10 -2.92 11.63
N LEU A 108 4.42 -3.05 11.54
CA LEU A 108 5.33 -2.69 12.65
C LEU A 108 5.78 -1.23 12.60
N GLU A 109 6.12 -0.75 11.41
CA GLU A 109 6.79 0.54 11.25
C GLU A 109 6.46 1.17 9.91
N LEU A 110 6.36 2.48 9.93
CA LEU A 110 6.25 3.30 8.74
C LEU A 110 7.13 4.53 8.90
N SER A 111 7.94 4.82 7.89
CA SER A 111 8.68 6.08 7.77
C SER A 111 8.53 6.64 6.35
N CYS A 112 8.60 7.96 6.19
CA CYS A 112 8.56 8.56 4.86
C CYS A 112 9.24 9.92 4.82
N VAL A 113 9.61 10.33 3.60
CA VAL A 113 10.10 11.66 3.26
C VAL A 113 9.23 12.21 2.13
N PHE A 114 8.70 13.41 2.33
CA PHE A 114 7.98 14.16 1.30
C PHE A 114 9.00 14.92 0.46
N LEU A 115 9.10 14.59 -0.82
CA LEU A 115 10.16 15.09 -1.70
C LEU A 115 9.71 16.25 -2.57
N LYS A 116 8.42 16.28 -2.92
CA LYS A 116 7.80 17.31 -3.76
C LYS A 116 6.37 17.57 -3.34
N GLU A 117 5.91 18.79 -3.57
CA GLU A 117 4.51 19.15 -3.40
C GLU A 117 3.61 18.39 -4.36
N VAL A 118 2.42 18.08 -3.86
CA VAL A 118 1.33 17.48 -4.62
C VAL A 118 0.16 18.42 -4.55
N HIS A 119 -0.52 18.60 -5.68
CA HIS A 119 -1.66 19.50 -5.80
C HIS A 119 -2.90 18.75 -6.31
N SER A 120 -4.07 19.35 -6.11
CA SER A 120 -5.30 18.87 -6.76
C SER A 120 -5.09 18.83 -8.27
N GLY A 121 -5.52 17.75 -8.93
CA GLY A 121 -5.25 17.46 -10.33
C GLY A 121 -4.04 16.56 -10.58
N ASP A 122 -3.14 16.38 -9.62
CA ASP A 122 -2.06 15.41 -9.77
C ASP A 122 -2.59 13.98 -9.70
N THR A 123 -2.04 13.10 -10.55
CA THR A 123 -2.31 11.66 -10.53
C THR A 123 -1.14 10.95 -9.87
N LEU A 124 -1.42 10.18 -8.84
CA LEU A 124 -0.41 9.47 -8.05
C LEU A 124 -0.34 7.98 -8.43
N TYR A 125 0.88 7.46 -8.47
CA TYR A 125 1.22 6.08 -8.83
C TYR A 125 2.00 5.43 -7.68
N PRO A 126 1.32 4.84 -6.69
CA PRO A 126 1.97 4.21 -5.56
C PRO A 126 2.51 2.82 -5.91
N ALA A 127 3.63 2.45 -5.26
CA ALA A 127 4.18 1.11 -5.32
C ALA A 127 4.86 0.75 -4.00
N LEU A 128 4.83 -0.55 -3.66
CA LEU A 128 5.62 -1.16 -2.61
C LEU A 128 6.60 -2.12 -3.26
N THR A 129 7.89 -2.01 -2.96
CA THR A 129 8.93 -2.92 -3.43
C THR A 129 9.55 -3.63 -2.24
N ILE A 130 9.58 -4.96 -2.22
CA ILE A 130 10.28 -5.70 -1.15
C ILE A 130 11.78 -5.41 -1.27
N THR A 131 12.36 -4.85 -0.21
CA THR A 131 13.80 -4.53 -0.13
C THR A 131 14.55 -5.40 0.87
N GLY A 132 13.82 -6.08 1.77
CA GLY A 132 14.43 -6.98 2.75
C GLY A 132 13.44 -8.02 3.27
N LEU A 133 14.02 -9.16 3.65
CA LEU A 133 13.32 -10.28 4.28
C LEU A 133 14.19 -10.75 5.45
N ASP A 134 13.82 -10.34 6.66
CA ASP A 134 14.59 -10.65 7.87
C ASP A 134 13.94 -11.78 8.63
N HIS A 135 14.70 -12.84 8.91
CA HIS A 135 14.23 -14.00 9.65
C HIS A 135 14.37 -13.75 11.16
N GLN A 136 13.28 -13.92 11.91
CA GLN A 136 13.24 -13.74 13.37
C GLN A 136 12.59 -14.95 14.05
N GLY A 137 13.30 -16.07 14.11
CA GLY A 137 12.78 -17.31 14.67
C GLY A 137 11.56 -17.84 13.91
N ASP A 138 10.41 -17.92 14.59
CA ASP A 138 9.14 -18.41 14.02
C ASP A 138 8.43 -17.35 13.17
N ASP A 139 8.93 -16.12 13.16
CA ASP A 139 8.38 -15.00 12.40
C ASP A 139 9.42 -14.45 11.43
N GLY A 140 8.97 -13.59 10.53
CA GLY A 140 9.83 -12.87 9.60
C GLY A 140 9.35 -11.46 9.40
N VAL A 141 10.28 -10.53 9.21
CA VAL A 141 9.98 -9.14 8.90
C VAL A 141 10.18 -8.89 7.41
N VAL A 142 9.11 -8.48 6.74
CA VAL A 142 9.16 -7.99 5.36
C VAL A 142 9.39 -6.49 5.40
N ILE A 143 10.45 -6.03 4.75
CA ILE A 143 10.78 -4.63 4.60
C ILE A 143 10.44 -4.22 3.17
N THR A 144 9.64 -3.17 3.01
CA THR A 144 9.32 -2.63 1.69
C THR A 144 9.73 -1.17 1.59
N GLU A 145 10.25 -0.78 0.44
CA GLU A 145 10.27 0.61 0.01
C GLU A 145 8.88 0.98 -0.52
N ALA A 146 8.34 2.10 -0.05
CA ALA A 146 7.10 2.69 -0.55
C ALA A 146 7.43 3.92 -1.38
N THR A 147 7.00 3.95 -2.63
CA THR A 147 7.24 5.09 -3.54
C THR A 147 5.94 5.61 -4.10
N ILE A 148 5.85 6.92 -4.28
CA ILE A 148 4.77 7.56 -5.04
C ILE A 148 5.39 8.47 -6.10
N HIS A 149 5.04 8.22 -7.36
CA HIS A 149 5.35 9.11 -8.47
C HIS A 149 4.10 9.86 -8.91
N ASN A 150 4.27 11.04 -9.50
CA ASN A 150 3.17 11.74 -10.16
C ASN A 150 3.11 11.44 -11.67
N GLN A 151 2.13 12.00 -12.38
CA GLN A 151 1.93 11.82 -13.83
C GLN A 151 3.11 12.31 -14.71
N ARG A 152 4.05 13.07 -14.14
CA ARG A 152 5.27 13.53 -14.82
C ARG A 152 6.47 12.62 -14.54
N GLY A 153 6.26 11.49 -13.86
CA GLY A 153 7.33 10.58 -13.44
C GLY A 153 8.20 11.11 -12.30
N VAL A 154 7.76 12.19 -11.63
CA VAL A 154 8.51 12.77 -10.50
C VAL A 154 8.19 11.99 -9.23
N LEU A 155 9.22 11.56 -8.52
CA LEU A 155 9.10 10.95 -7.19
C LEU A 155 8.68 12.03 -6.18
N VAL A 156 7.48 11.91 -5.62
CA VAL A 156 6.92 12.89 -4.68
C VAL A 156 7.02 12.43 -3.23
N LEU A 157 7.06 11.11 -2.99
CA LEU A 157 7.22 10.50 -1.68
C LEU A 157 8.07 9.24 -1.81
N SER A 158 8.98 9.03 -0.86
CA SER A 158 9.68 7.77 -0.61
C SER A 158 9.59 7.43 0.87
N GLY A 159 9.43 6.16 1.18
CA GLY A 159 9.31 5.67 2.55
C GLY A 159 9.65 4.22 2.70
N GLN A 160 9.55 3.72 3.93
CA GLN A 160 9.76 2.31 4.26
C GLN A 160 8.62 1.82 5.13
N HIS A 161 8.15 0.60 4.87
CA HIS A 161 7.22 -0.11 5.74
C HIS A 161 7.85 -1.41 6.21
N LYS A 162 7.48 -1.85 7.42
CA LYS A 162 7.87 -3.16 7.97
C LYS A 162 6.62 -3.92 8.41
N TYR A 163 6.55 -5.18 8.00
CA TYR A 163 5.45 -6.08 8.28
C TYR A 163 5.96 -7.34 8.96
N LEU A 164 5.30 -7.75 10.04
CA LEU A 164 5.58 -9.02 10.71
C LEU A 164 4.67 -10.10 10.13
N LEU A 165 5.27 -11.19 9.67
CA LEU A 165 4.59 -12.34 9.11
C LEU A 165 5.01 -13.60 9.87
N ARG A 166 4.08 -14.56 10.03
CA ARG A 166 4.41 -15.91 10.50
C ARG A 166 5.18 -16.63 9.40
N ARG A 167 6.24 -17.34 9.81
CA ARG A 167 7.00 -18.23 8.93
C ARG A 167 6.47 -19.66 8.99
N GLN A 168 6.62 -20.38 7.88
CA GLN A 168 6.46 -21.83 7.91
C GLN A 168 7.80 -22.45 8.37
N ARG A 169 7.77 -23.23 9.46
CA ARG A 169 8.96 -23.99 9.86
C ARG A 169 9.27 -25.01 8.76
N SER A 170 10.48 -25.00 8.24
CA SER A 170 10.99 -26.14 7.50
C SER A 170 11.21 -27.30 8.47
N GLU A 171 10.80 -28.50 8.11
CA GLU A 171 10.92 -29.74 8.94
C GLU A 171 12.37 -30.12 9.33
N GLY A 172 13.32 -29.20 9.28
CA GLY A 172 14.74 -29.40 9.61
C GLY A 172 15.34 -28.43 10.63
N GLU A 173 14.63 -27.36 11.02
CA GLU A 173 15.14 -26.44 12.05
C GLU A 173 14.69 -26.92 13.43
N SER A 174 15.49 -27.83 14.04
CA SER A 174 15.32 -28.22 15.45
C SER A 174 15.54 -27.01 16.34
N SER A 175 14.62 -26.78 17.27
CA SER A 175 14.73 -25.83 18.36
C SER A 175 16.09 -25.96 19.06
N GLY A 176 17.00 -25.00 18.85
CA GLY A 176 18.14 -24.82 19.71
C GLY A 176 17.67 -24.60 21.15
N PRO A 177 18.37 -25.10 22.18
CA PRO A 177 17.93 -24.99 23.56
C PRO A 177 17.81 -23.54 23.97
N GLY A 178 16.60 -23.14 24.43
CA GLY A 178 16.37 -21.87 25.04
C GLY A 178 17.35 -21.59 26.17
N ASN A 179 18.20 -20.61 26.04
CA ASN A 179 18.96 -20.09 27.17
C ASN A 179 17.97 -19.35 28.09
N GLY A 180 17.53 -20.07 29.10
CA GLY A 180 16.92 -19.47 30.27
C GLY A 180 17.98 -18.70 31.05
N VAL A 181 17.75 -17.41 31.23
CA VAL A 181 18.09 -16.64 32.45
C VAL A 181 17.02 -15.61 32.65
#